data_fd85cd5ccf2e4c4a51953e58f51a1f36
#
_entry.id   fd85cd5ccf2e4c4a51953e58f51a1f36
#
_cell.length_a   1.000
_cell.length_b   1.000
_cell.length_c   1.000
_cell.angle_alpha   90.00
_cell.angle_beta   90.00
_cell.angle_gamma   90.00
#
_symmetry.space_group_name_H-M   'P 1'
#
loop_
_entity.id
_entity.type
_entity.pdbx_description
1 polymer ?
#
loop_
_entity_poly.entity_id
_entity_poly.type
_entity_poly.pdbx_seq_one_letter_code
_entity_poly.pdbx_strand_id
1 'polypeptide(L)'
;MKLPIFIVDAFTARAFRGNPAAVCLLENELDEDMHQKIAREMNLSETAFIRKLHPTDNFAQSSCFGLRWFTPASEVPLCGHATLASAAVLFHKIKNMNSTLTFVTLSGELRARRAEDGIVLDLPLYPAHPQDFHEVEDLIKTAIGNTLVQDICYSPDTRKLLVRLSDVYNRSFLENLKVNTENLLQVENTGKVKGLILTLKGEPGGQTQAFDFYSRYFAPWVGVAEDPVTATGPSIWGRKKCMLFSVPAEEESWEFHFVQTEGLTLEEVQLLF
;
A
#
# COMPACT_ATOMS: atom_id res chain seq x y z
N MET A 1 -16.37 22.75 -1.26
CA MET A 1 -15.45 22.30 -0.19
C MET A 1 -14.05 22.30 -0.79
N LYS A 2 -13.08 22.89 -0.11
CA LYS A 2 -11.66 22.83 -0.52
C LYS A 2 -10.97 21.76 0.31
N LEU A 3 -10.29 20.83 -0.36
CA LEU A 3 -9.60 19.71 0.26
C LEU A 3 -8.17 19.65 -0.27
N PRO A 4 -7.13 19.84 0.57
CA PRO A 4 -5.75 19.63 0.16
C PRO A 4 -5.53 18.14 -0.14
N ILE A 5 -5.07 17.84 -1.36
CA ILE A 5 -4.74 16.49 -1.82
C ILE A 5 -3.32 16.49 -2.37
N PHE A 6 -2.54 15.52 -1.93
CA PHE A 6 -1.15 15.32 -2.37
C PHE A 6 -1.05 13.95 -3.04
N ILE A 7 -0.37 13.87 -4.17
CA ILE A 7 0.00 12.58 -4.77
C ILE A 7 1.44 12.30 -4.39
N VAL A 8 1.66 11.15 -3.74
CA VAL A 8 2.98 10.74 -3.24
C VAL A 8 3.35 9.42 -3.85
N ASP A 9 4.52 9.37 -4.46
CA ASP A 9 5.08 8.13 -5.02
C ASP A 9 5.90 7.42 -3.95
N ALA A 10 5.31 6.45 -3.26
CA ALA A 10 5.93 5.76 -2.14
C ALA A 10 6.98 4.74 -2.60
N PHE A 11 7.95 4.41 -1.72
CA PHE A 11 9.05 3.45 -1.91
C PHE A 11 10.12 3.85 -2.92
N THR A 12 10.16 5.09 -3.34
CA THR A 12 11.14 5.55 -4.32
C THR A 12 11.69 6.92 -3.97
N ALA A 13 12.89 7.17 -4.45
CA ALA A 13 13.54 8.48 -4.51
C ALA A 13 13.40 9.12 -5.91
N ARG A 14 12.74 8.44 -6.85
CA ARG A 14 12.64 8.89 -8.24
C ARG A 14 11.17 8.90 -8.66
N ALA A 15 10.75 10.02 -9.25
CA ALA A 15 9.42 10.19 -9.82
C ALA A 15 9.00 9.01 -10.71
N PHE A 16 7.75 8.60 -10.59
CA PHE A 16 7.13 7.55 -11.43
C PHE A 16 7.77 6.17 -11.33
N ARG A 17 8.44 5.87 -10.20
CA ARG A 17 9.15 4.61 -9.98
C ARG A 17 8.69 3.86 -8.73
N GLY A 18 7.69 4.37 -8.03
CA GLY A 18 7.15 3.78 -6.81
C GLY A 18 5.70 3.33 -6.94
N ASN A 19 4.99 3.42 -5.82
CA ASN A 19 3.57 3.15 -5.73
C ASN A 19 2.83 4.43 -5.32
N PRO A 20 2.10 5.08 -6.24
CA PRO A 20 1.45 6.34 -5.95
C PRO A 20 0.23 6.17 -5.03
N ALA A 21 0.10 7.06 -4.05
CA ALA A 21 -1.07 7.20 -3.22
C ALA A 21 -1.54 8.66 -3.17
N ALA A 22 -2.86 8.88 -3.19
CA ALA A 22 -3.41 10.19 -2.86
C ALA A 22 -3.50 10.34 -1.34
N VAL A 23 -3.14 11.50 -0.81
CA VAL A 23 -3.20 11.83 0.61
C VAL A 23 -4.02 13.09 0.80
N CYS A 24 -5.16 12.96 1.47
CA CYS A 24 -6.08 14.06 1.76
C CYS A 24 -5.94 14.50 3.22
N LEU A 25 -5.81 15.81 3.45
CA LEU A 25 -5.83 16.38 4.81
C LEU A 25 -7.22 16.90 5.15
N LEU A 26 -7.85 16.31 6.16
CA LEU A 26 -9.21 16.63 6.59
C LEU A 26 -9.20 17.54 7.83
N GLU A 27 -9.62 18.79 7.66
CA GLU A 27 -9.89 19.70 8.78
C GLU A 27 -11.11 19.26 9.59
N ASN A 28 -12.13 18.71 8.92
CA ASN A 28 -13.36 18.21 9.50
C ASN A 28 -13.63 16.80 8.97
N GLU A 29 -14.48 16.07 9.67
CA GLU A 29 -14.90 14.74 9.22
C GLU A 29 -15.72 14.83 7.93
N LEU A 30 -15.49 13.87 7.02
CA LEU A 30 -16.26 13.70 5.79
C LEU A 30 -17.26 12.56 5.95
N ASP A 31 -18.38 12.67 5.24
CA ASP A 31 -19.31 11.56 5.10
C ASP A 31 -18.63 10.36 4.45
N GLU A 32 -19.04 9.16 4.85
CA GLU A 32 -18.53 7.88 4.36
C GLU A 32 -18.53 7.80 2.82
N ASP A 33 -19.66 8.19 2.22
CA ASP A 33 -19.86 8.20 0.78
C ASP A 33 -18.90 9.17 0.05
N MET A 34 -18.51 10.27 0.70
CA MET A 34 -17.60 11.25 0.12
C MET A 34 -16.15 10.71 0.08
N HIS A 35 -15.70 9.97 1.11
CA HIS A 35 -14.40 9.29 1.05
C HIS A 35 -14.31 8.37 -0.16
N GLN A 36 -15.34 7.55 -0.37
CA GLN A 36 -15.37 6.61 -1.48
C GLN A 36 -15.46 7.30 -2.84
N LYS A 37 -16.19 8.40 -2.98
CA LYS A 37 -16.28 9.18 -4.22
C LYS A 37 -14.93 9.80 -4.58
N ILE A 38 -14.24 10.39 -3.61
CA ILE A 38 -12.90 10.96 -3.83
C ILE A 38 -11.92 9.86 -4.25
N ALA A 39 -11.93 8.70 -3.57
CA ALA A 39 -11.05 7.59 -3.91
C ALA A 39 -11.30 7.07 -5.35
N ARG A 40 -12.55 7.02 -5.79
CA ARG A 40 -12.91 6.66 -7.18
C ARG A 40 -12.41 7.67 -8.19
N GLU A 41 -12.53 8.95 -7.88
CA GLU A 41 -12.09 10.04 -8.76
C GLU A 41 -10.56 10.05 -8.88
N MET A 42 -9.83 9.83 -7.78
CA MET A 42 -8.36 9.72 -7.81
C MET A 42 -7.90 8.52 -8.61
N ASN A 43 -8.66 7.43 -8.59
CA ASN A 43 -8.39 6.19 -9.35
C ASN A 43 -6.96 5.64 -9.16
N LEU A 44 -6.42 5.82 -7.96
CA LEU A 44 -5.16 5.21 -7.52
C LEU A 44 -5.46 3.95 -6.72
N SER A 45 -4.43 3.11 -6.49
CA SER A 45 -4.58 1.90 -5.67
C SER A 45 -5.21 2.23 -4.31
N GLU A 46 -4.73 3.30 -3.65
CA GLU A 46 -5.34 3.83 -2.43
C GLU A 46 -5.29 5.35 -2.36
N THR A 47 -6.37 5.89 -1.75
CA THR A 47 -6.46 7.26 -1.28
C THR A 47 -6.50 7.24 0.25
N ALA A 48 -5.55 7.92 0.88
CA ALA A 48 -5.45 8.07 2.32
C ALA A 48 -6.13 9.36 2.79
N PHE A 49 -6.84 9.28 3.90
CA PHE A 49 -7.47 10.43 4.53
C PHE A 49 -6.93 10.59 5.95
N ILE A 50 -6.17 11.66 6.16
CA ILE A 50 -5.64 12.04 7.47
C ILE A 50 -6.59 13.03 8.11
N ARG A 51 -7.10 12.71 9.30
CA ARG A 51 -7.98 13.60 10.05
C ARG A 51 -7.40 13.97 11.40
N LYS A 52 -7.73 15.14 11.88
CA LYS A 52 -7.52 15.55 13.26
C LYS A 52 -8.41 14.71 14.19
N LEU A 53 -7.91 14.35 15.36
CA LEU A 53 -8.68 13.64 16.37
C LEU A 53 -9.47 14.59 17.26
N HIS A 54 -8.92 15.79 17.46
CA HIS A 54 -9.54 16.85 18.29
C HIS A 54 -9.57 18.17 17.49
N PRO A 55 -10.55 19.05 17.75
CA PRO A 55 -10.65 20.35 17.08
C PRO A 55 -9.43 21.26 17.29
N THR A 56 -8.69 21.05 18.38
CA THR A 56 -7.46 21.81 18.73
C THR A 56 -6.22 21.27 18.05
N ASP A 57 -6.29 20.12 17.38
CA ASP A 57 -5.16 19.52 16.70
C ASP A 57 -4.71 20.37 15.51
N ASN A 58 -3.41 20.28 15.22
CA ASN A 58 -2.76 20.97 14.13
C ASN A 58 -1.82 20.00 13.39
N PHE A 59 -1.92 19.93 12.09
CA PHE A 59 -1.09 19.02 11.29
C PHE A 59 0.41 19.25 11.42
N ALA A 60 0.86 20.48 11.77
CA ALA A 60 2.27 20.79 11.95
C ALA A 60 2.81 20.45 13.36
N GLN A 61 1.94 20.33 14.36
CA GLN A 61 2.36 20.22 15.77
C GLN A 61 1.86 18.96 16.46
N SER A 62 0.65 18.47 16.12
CA SER A 62 0.13 17.24 16.72
C SER A 62 0.90 16.02 16.22
N SER A 63 1.01 15.01 17.07
CA SER A 63 1.69 13.75 16.75
C SER A 63 0.76 12.57 16.52
N CYS A 64 -0.56 12.77 16.72
CA CYS A 64 -1.55 11.71 16.61
C CYS A 64 -2.70 12.14 15.70
N PHE A 65 -3.04 11.28 14.72
CA PHE A 65 -4.05 11.55 13.70
C PHE A 65 -4.89 10.31 13.44
N GLY A 66 -6.14 10.48 13.01
CA GLY A 66 -6.90 9.40 12.40
C GLY A 66 -6.44 9.17 10.97
N LEU A 67 -6.42 7.93 10.52
CA LEU A 67 -6.03 7.58 9.16
C LEU A 67 -6.91 6.46 8.62
N ARG A 68 -7.47 6.68 7.43
CA ARG A 68 -8.30 5.72 6.69
C ARG A 68 -7.80 5.61 5.25
N TRP A 69 -8.00 4.44 4.64
CA TRP A 69 -7.57 4.18 3.26
C TRP A 69 -8.71 3.60 2.44
N PHE A 70 -8.89 4.13 1.27
CA PHE A 70 -9.92 3.69 0.33
C PHE A 70 -9.30 3.35 -1.02
N THR A 71 -9.60 2.16 -1.52
CA THR A 71 -9.42 1.81 -2.93
C THR A 71 -10.57 2.44 -3.75
N PRO A 72 -10.54 2.42 -5.09
CA PRO A 72 -11.70 2.81 -5.88
C PRO A 72 -12.99 2.02 -5.58
N ALA A 73 -12.88 0.84 -4.96
CA ALA A 73 -14.01 -0.04 -4.68
C ALA A 73 -14.51 0.02 -3.22
N SER A 74 -13.61 0.09 -2.24
CA SER A 74 -13.97 -0.03 -0.82
C SER A 74 -12.88 0.50 0.10
N GLU A 75 -13.23 0.72 1.37
CA GLU A 75 -12.27 0.92 2.44
C GLU A 75 -11.45 -0.34 2.71
N VAL A 76 -10.17 -0.18 3.03
CA VAL A 76 -9.27 -1.26 3.43
C VAL A 76 -8.75 -1.02 4.86
N PRO A 77 -8.61 -2.08 5.67
CA PRO A 77 -8.25 -1.92 7.09
C PRO A 77 -6.78 -1.55 7.31
N LEU A 78 -5.91 -1.81 6.33
CA LEU A 78 -4.47 -1.54 6.39
C LEU A 78 -3.89 -1.32 5.00
N CYS A 79 -3.07 -0.27 4.86
CA CYS A 79 -2.30 -0.02 3.66
C CYS A 79 -0.93 0.58 4.01
N GLY A 80 0.16 -0.15 3.74
CA GLY A 80 1.51 0.26 4.13
C GLY A 80 2.05 1.43 3.29
N HIS A 81 1.93 1.39 1.96
CA HIS A 81 2.47 2.46 1.11
C HIS A 81 1.72 3.78 1.30
N ALA A 82 0.38 3.74 1.44
CA ALA A 82 -0.39 4.95 1.69
C ALA A 82 -0.19 5.50 3.12
N THR A 83 0.19 4.65 4.11
CA THR A 83 0.66 5.12 5.43
C THR A 83 2.00 5.82 5.31
N LEU A 84 2.94 5.26 4.52
CA LEU A 84 4.22 5.89 4.25
C LEU A 84 4.04 7.24 3.56
N ALA A 85 3.21 7.29 2.53
CA ALA A 85 2.85 8.52 1.83
C ALA A 85 2.24 9.57 2.78
N SER A 86 1.33 9.15 3.67
CA SER A 86 0.72 10.01 4.69
C SER A 86 1.77 10.60 5.65
N ALA A 87 2.70 9.77 6.12
CA ALA A 87 3.79 10.22 6.96
C ALA A 87 4.72 11.20 6.20
N ALA A 88 5.03 10.92 4.94
CA ALA A 88 5.84 11.79 4.09
C ALA A 88 5.20 13.17 3.91
N VAL A 89 3.89 13.25 3.63
CA VAL A 89 3.16 14.53 3.57
C VAL A 89 3.31 15.31 4.87
N LEU A 90 3.04 14.68 6.01
CA LEU A 90 3.14 15.36 7.30
C LEU A 90 4.59 15.78 7.61
N PHE A 91 5.56 14.92 7.37
CA PHE A 91 6.96 15.22 7.69
C PHE A 91 7.61 16.21 6.73
N HIS A 92 7.42 16.04 5.43
CA HIS A 92 8.18 16.80 4.43
C HIS A 92 7.41 18.01 3.92
N LYS A 93 6.09 17.88 3.65
CA LYS A 93 5.30 18.99 3.11
C LYS A 93 4.76 19.90 4.20
N ILE A 94 4.11 19.33 5.21
CA ILE A 94 3.53 20.09 6.33
C ILE A 94 4.61 20.53 7.33
N LYS A 95 5.81 19.91 7.28
CA LYS A 95 6.92 20.16 8.20
C LYS A 95 6.51 19.92 9.66
N ASN A 96 5.75 18.84 9.91
CA ASN A 96 5.39 18.45 11.28
C ASN A 96 6.64 18.33 12.15
N MET A 97 6.59 18.90 13.37
CA MET A 97 7.77 19.04 14.23
C MET A 97 8.15 17.77 14.99
N ASN A 98 7.26 16.79 15.02
CA ASN A 98 7.50 15.56 15.79
C ASN A 98 8.45 14.60 15.04
N SER A 99 9.22 13.83 15.78
CA SER A 99 10.05 12.75 15.22
C SER A 99 9.26 11.47 14.97
N THR A 100 8.10 11.34 15.61
CA THR A 100 7.22 10.17 15.53
C THR A 100 5.77 10.62 15.38
N LEU A 101 5.06 9.99 14.47
CA LEU A 101 3.63 10.15 14.25
C LEU A 101 2.92 8.85 14.61
N THR A 102 1.76 8.97 15.23
CA THR A 102 0.85 7.86 15.52
C THR A 102 -0.41 8.03 14.68
N PHE A 103 -0.81 6.99 13.97
CA PHE A 103 -2.03 6.94 13.20
C PHE A 103 -3.01 5.97 13.85
N VAL A 104 -4.18 6.47 14.24
CA VAL A 104 -5.30 5.66 14.74
C VAL A 104 -6.08 5.16 13.54
N THR A 105 -6.14 3.84 13.38
CA THR A 105 -6.70 3.18 12.19
C THR A 105 -7.64 2.05 12.57
N LEU A 106 -8.30 1.42 11.59
CA LEU A 106 -9.10 0.21 11.78
C LEU A 106 -8.26 -1.00 12.23
N SER A 107 -6.95 -1.00 11.97
CA SER A 107 -6.01 -2.04 12.40
C SER A 107 -5.25 -1.69 13.69
N GLY A 108 -5.76 -0.72 14.47
CA GLY A 108 -5.11 -0.21 15.66
C GLY A 108 -4.16 0.95 15.36
N GLU A 109 -3.25 1.22 16.28
CA GLU A 109 -2.26 2.29 16.15
C GLU A 109 -1.09 1.85 15.27
N LEU A 110 -0.77 2.67 14.28
CA LEU A 110 0.44 2.54 13.47
C LEU A 110 1.38 3.69 13.79
N ARG A 111 2.68 3.44 13.79
CA ARG A 111 3.68 4.47 14.06
C ARG A 111 4.59 4.66 12.87
N ALA A 112 4.84 5.94 12.54
CA ALA A 112 5.83 6.35 11.56
C ALA A 112 6.88 7.21 12.26
N ARG A 113 8.16 6.89 12.05
CA ARG A 113 9.27 7.61 12.66
C ARG A 113 10.21 8.17 11.59
N ARG A 114 10.69 9.40 11.81
CA ARG A 114 11.80 9.93 11.01
C ARG A 114 13.07 9.10 11.27
N ALA A 115 13.80 8.80 10.21
CA ALA A 115 15.13 8.22 10.26
C ALA A 115 16.07 9.08 9.42
N GLU A 116 17.38 8.86 9.56
CA GLU A 116 18.41 9.60 8.83
C GLU A 116 18.21 9.48 7.31
N ASP A 117 17.89 8.27 6.83
CA ASP A 117 17.75 7.95 5.42
C ASP A 117 16.28 7.76 4.99
N GLY A 118 15.29 8.23 5.78
CA GLY A 118 13.90 8.08 5.38
C GLY A 118 12.88 7.99 6.51
N ILE A 119 11.83 7.21 6.29
CA ILE A 119 10.73 7.00 7.23
C ILE A 119 10.64 5.52 7.59
N VAL A 120 10.56 5.22 8.87
CA VAL A 120 10.37 3.88 9.41
C VAL A 120 8.92 3.71 9.82
N LEU A 121 8.25 2.69 9.30
CA LEU A 121 6.92 2.28 9.71
C LEU A 121 6.98 1.08 10.63
N ASP A 122 6.27 1.15 11.77
CA ASP A 122 5.99 0.02 12.62
C ASP A 122 4.65 -0.59 12.18
N LEU A 123 4.69 -1.70 11.45
CA LEU A 123 3.52 -2.40 10.95
C LEU A 123 3.23 -3.66 11.80
N PRO A 124 1.96 -4.01 11.99
CA PRO A 124 1.61 -5.25 12.68
C PRO A 124 2.09 -6.47 11.88
N LEU A 125 2.48 -7.52 12.60
CA LEU A 125 2.77 -8.81 12.00
C LEU A 125 1.50 -9.66 11.98
N TYR A 126 1.21 -10.24 10.83
CA TYR A 126 0.10 -11.14 10.64
C TYR A 126 0.62 -12.55 10.37
N PRO A 127 0.26 -13.52 11.20
CA PRO A 127 0.71 -14.90 10.98
C PRO A 127 0.14 -15.46 9.68
N ALA A 128 0.97 -16.22 8.98
CA ALA A 128 0.53 -17.04 7.88
C ALA A 128 0.75 -18.52 8.24
N HIS A 129 -0.18 -19.37 7.85
CA HIS A 129 -0.17 -20.78 8.12
C HIS A 129 -0.08 -21.57 6.82
N PRO A 130 0.57 -22.72 6.80
CA PRO A 130 0.57 -23.61 5.64
C PRO A 130 -0.85 -23.87 5.15
N GLN A 131 -1.07 -23.79 3.86
CA GLN A 131 -2.36 -23.99 3.21
C GLN A 131 -2.26 -25.20 2.28
N ASP A 132 -3.23 -26.13 2.37
CA ASP A 132 -3.29 -27.26 1.46
C ASP A 132 -3.54 -26.78 0.03
N PHE A 133 -2.75 -27.30 -0.92
CA PHE A 133 -2.86 -26.95 -2.34
C PHE A 133 -4.25 -27.27 -2.89
N HIS A 134 -4.83 -28.42 -2.52
CA HIS A 134 -6.13 -28.85 -3.04
C HIS A 134 -7.27 -27.90 -2.69
N GLU A 135 -7.19 -27.20 -1.56
CA GLU A 135 -8.21 -26.23 -1.16
C GLU A 135 -8.19 -24.93 -2.00
N VAL A 136 -7.07 -24.64 -2.65
CA VAL A 136 -6.84 -23.39 -3.42
C VAL A 136 -6.36 -23.66 -4.85
N GLU A 137 -6.44 -24.92 -5.29
CA GLU A 137 -5.93 -25.39 -6.58
C GLU A 137 -6.56 -24.63 -7.75
N ASP A 138 -7.88 -24.49 -7.75
CA ASP A 138 -8.60 -23.78 -8.81
C ASP A 138 -8.22 -22.30 -8.88
N LEU A 139 -8.05 -21.67 -7.71
CA LEU A 139 -7.61 -20.28 -7.63
C LEU A 139 -6.20 -20.11 -8.21
N ILE A 140 -5.26 -20.96 -7.81
CA ILE A 140 -3.87 -20.92 -8.27
C ILE A 140 -3.80 -21.22 -9.77
N LYS A 141 -4.47 -22.27 -10.24
CA LYS A 141 -4.49 -22.64 -11.66
C LYS A 141 -5.12 -21.55 -12.52
N THR A 142 -6.18 -20.90 -12.03
CA THR A 142 -6.79 -19.76 -12.72
C THR A 142 -5.83 -18.59 -12.81
N ALA A 143 -5.11 -18.28 -11.72
CA ALA A 143 -4.19 -17.16 -11.65
C ALA A 143 -2.96 -17.35 -12.55
N ILE A 144 -2.27 -18.49 -12.43
CA ILE A 144 -0.92 -18.69 -12.97
C ILE A 144 -0.76 -19.98 -13.80
N GLY A 145 -1.87 -20.65 -14.14
CA GLY A 145 -1.84 -21.85 -14.97
C GLY A 145 -1.07 -23.01 -14.30
N ASN A 146 -0.22 -23.65 -15.09
CA ASN A 146 0.62 -24.77 -14.66
C ASN A 146 1.97 -24.36 -14.09
N THR A 147 2.12 -23.10 -13.65
CA THR A 147 3.35 -22.63 -13.00
C THR A 147 3.63 -23.45 -11.74
N LEU A 148 4.85 -23.96 -11.61
CA LEU A 148 5.23 -24.81 -10.48
C LEU A 148 5.26 -24.01 -9.18
N VAL A 149 4.53 -24.50 -8.19
CA VAL A 149 4.43 -23.93 -6.85
C VAL A 149 5.26 -24.79 -5.90
N GLN A 150 6.01 -24.15 -5.01
CA GLN A 150 6.83 -24.82 -4.01
C GLN A 150 6.17 -24.86 -2.63
N ASP A 151 5.49 -23.74 -2.26
CA ASP A 151 4.89 -23.60 -0.94
C ASP A 151 3.71 -22.64 -0.99
N ILE A 152 2.73 -22.84 -0.11
CA ILE A 152 1.53 -22.03 -0.01
C ILE A 152 1.24 -21.77 1.46
N CYS A 153 1.03 -20.49 1.78
CA CYS A 153 0.58 -20.05 3.09
C CYS A 153 -0.64 -19.14 2.96
N TYR A 154 -1.50 -19.17 3.97
CA TYR A 154 -2.65 -18.29 4.08
C TYR A 154 -2.62 -17.51 5.38
N SER A 155 -2.87 -16.21 5.31
CA SER A 155 -3.04 -15.35 6.47
C SER A 155 -4.53 -15.02 6.64
N PRO A 156 -5.21 -15.56 7.66
CA PRO A 156 -6.64 -15.34 7.86
C PRO A 156 -6.97 -13.88 8.24
N ASP A 157 -6.10 -13.23 9.00
CA ASP A 157 -6.29 -11.85 9.45
C ASP A 157 -6.29 -10.85 8.28
N THR A 158 -5.42 -11.09 7.30
CA THR A 158 -5.31 -10.24 6.10
C THR A 158 -6.08 -10.79 4.90
N ARG A 159 -6.59 -12.03 4.99
CA ARG A 159 -7.23 -12.78 3.90
C ARG A 159 -6.37 -12.87 2.65
N LYS A 160 -5.06 -13.06 2.84
CA LYS A 160 -4.09 -13.12 1.75
C LYS A 160 -3.52 -14.52 1.60
N LEU A 161 -3.49 -14.98 0.35
CA LEU A 161 -2.85 -16.22 -0.06
C LEU A 161 -1.44 -15.89 -0.57
N LEU A 162 -0.43 -16.52 0.04
CA LEU A 162 0.96 -16.44 -0.38
C LEU A 162 1.31 -17.70 -1.13
N VAL A 163 1.77 -17.53 -2.36
CA VAL A 163 2.18 -18.63 -3.22
C VAL A 163 3.65 -18.42 -3.56
N ARG A 164 4.50 -19.32 -3.04
CA ARG A 164 5.90 -19.37 -3.39
C ARG A 164 6.08 -20.20 -4.64
N LEU A 165 6.63 -19.59 -5.67
CA LEU A 165 6.96 -20.28 -6.92
C LEU A 165 8.22 -21.14 -6.73
N SER A 166 8.35 -22.17 -7.56
CA SER A 166 9.51 -23.06 -7.55
C SER A 166 10.82 -22.28 -7.84
N ASP A 167 11.90 -22.71 -7.17
CA ASP A 167 13.24 -22.14 -7.33
C ASP A 167 13.87 -22.42 -8.72
N VAL A 168 13.17 -23.12 -9.61
CA VAL A 168 13.55 -23.26 -11.02
C VAL A 168 13.34 -21.98 -11.83
N TYR A 169 12.50 -21.08 -11.32
CA TYR A 169 12.21 -19.80 -11.93
C TYR A 169 13.14 -18.72 -11.39
N ASN A 170 13.40 -17.71 -12.23
CA ASN A 170 14.19 -16.53 -11.87
C ASN A 170 13.33 -15.27 -11.81
N ARG A 171 13.94 -14.15 -11.45
CA ARG A 171 13.29 -12.84 -11.36
C ARG A 171 12.59 -12.46 -12.66
N SER A 172 13.25 -12.63 -13.80
CA SER A 172 12.68 -12.29 -15.12
C SER A 172 11.40 -13.09 -15.43
N PHE A 173 11.33 -14.36 -14.99
CA PHE A 173 10.11 -15.14 -15.10
C PHE A 173 8.96 -14.50 -14.30
N LEU A 174 9.20 -14.15 -13.02
CA LEU A 174 8.17 -13.53 -12.19
C LEU A 174 7.70 -12.18 -12.76
N GLU A 175 8.62 -11.35 -13.24
CA GLU A 175 8.31 -10.05 -13.84
C GLU A 175 7.43 -10.17 -15.10
N ASN A 176 7.66 -11.20 -15.92
CA ASN A 176 6.94 -11.42 -17.18
C ASN A 176 5.72 -12.36 -17.05
N LEU A 177 5.50 -12.95 -15.89
CA LEU A 177 4.38 -13.85 -15.64
C LEU A 177 3.05 -13.10 -15.79
N LYS A 178 2.22 -13.55 -16.73
CA LYS A 178 0.88 -13.02 -16.90
C LYS A 178 -0.06 -13.69 -15.92
N VAL A 179 -0.61 -12.90 -15.00
CA VAL A 179 -1.57 -13.36 -14.02
C VAL A 179 -2.98 -13.02 -14.48
N ASN A 180 -3.84 -14.02 -14.54
CA ASN A 180 -5.23 -13.84 -14.93
C ASN A 180 -6.05 -13.34 -13.73
N THR A 181 -6.10 -12.04 -13.54
CA THR A 181 -6.83 -11.42 -12.43
C THR A 181 -8.33 -11.29 -12.67
N GLU A 182 -8.76 -11.28 -13.94
CA GLU A 182 -10.17 -11.06 -14.32
C GLU A 182 -11.08 -12.20 -13.83
N ASN A 183 -10.59 -13.45 -13.87
CA ASN A 183 -11.38 -14.62 -13.50
C ASN A 183 -11.27 -14.99 -12.00
N LEU A 184 -10.37 -14.36 -11.24
CA LEU A 184 -10.18 -14.71 -9.82
C LEU A 184 -11.44 -14.46 -8.98
N LEU A 185 -12.20 -13.40 -9.28
CA LEU A 185 -13.46 -13.07 -8.60
C LEU A 185 -14.56 -14.14 -8.81
N GLN A 186 -14.50 -14.87 -9.92
CA GLN A 186 -15.47 -15.93 -10.22
C GLN A 186 -15.13 -17.21 -9.47
N VAL A 187 -13.84 -17.52 -9.36
CA VAL A 187 -13.34 -18.73 -8.71
C VAL A 187 -13.35 -18.61 -7.18
N GLU A 188 -12.99 -17.42 -6.66
CA GLU A 188 -12.99 -17.13 -5.22
C GLU A 188 -13.96 -15.96 -4.93
N ASN A 189 -15.21 -16.30 -4.65
CA ASN A 189 -16.28 -15.36 -4.32
C ASN A 189 -16.78 -15.49 -2.87
N THR A 190 -16.16 -16.36 -2.08
CA THR A 190 -16.55 -16.60 -0.68
C THR A 190 -16.05 -15.49 0.24
N GLY A 191 -15.08 -14.70 -0.21
CA GLY A 191 -14.39 -13.68 0.59
C GLY A 191 -13.34 -14.27 1.52
N LYS A 192 -13.00 -15.56 1.39
CA LYS A 192 -11.89 -16.19 2.13
C LYS A 192 -10.56 -15.55 1.68
N VAL A 193 -10.33 -15.43 0.38
CA VAL A 193 -9.14 -14.78 -0.18
C VAL A 193 -9.51 -13.42 -0.75
N LYS A 194 -8.78 -12.38 -0.37
CA LYS A 194 -8.90 -11.01 -0.88
C LYS A 194 -7.59 -10.45 -1.42
N GLY A 195 -6.57 -11.28 -1.51
CA GLY A 195 -5.28 -10.90 -2.09
C GLY A 195 -4.42 -12.12 -2.36
N LEU A 196 -3.75 -12.11 -3.50
CA LEU A 196 -2.80 -13.12 -3.94
C LEU A 196 -1.41 -12.52 -4.00
N ILE A 197 -0.46 -13.08 -3.26
CA ILE A 197 0.94 -12.69 -3.29
C ILE A 197 1.73 -13.83 -3.94
N LEU A 198 2.34 -13.54 -5.07
CA LEU A 198 3.30 -14.46 -5.70
C LEU A 198 4.70 -14.08 -5.25
N THR A 199 5.48 -15.06 -4.81
CA THR A 199 6.86 -14.83 -4.36
C THR A 199 7.83 -15.78 -5.01
N LEU A 200 9.06 -15.31 -5.14
CA LEU A 200 10.18 -16.08 -5.62
C LEU A 200 11.38 -15.80 -4.72
N LYS A 201 12.20 -16.81 -4.46
CA LYS A 201 13.43 -16.66 -3.69
C LYS A 201 14.34 -15.62 -4.35
N GLY A 202 14.92 -14.74 -3.55
CA GLY A 202 15.91 -13.78 -4.01
C GLY A 202 17.22 -14.45 -4.43
N GLU A 203 17.92 -13.82 -5.33
CA GLU A 203 19.23 -14.30 -5.77
C GLU A 203 20.32 -13.84 -4.80
N PRO A 204 21.31 -14.68 -4.50
CA PRO A 204 22.46 -14.25 -3.71
C PRO A 204 23.16 -13.10 -4.43
N GLY A 205 23.45 -12.04 -3.68
CA GLY A 205 24.04 -10.83 -4.24
C GLY A 205 25.43 -11.09 -4.86
N GLY A 206 25.55 -10.70 -6.13
CA GLY A 206 26.82 -10.52 -6.79
C GLY A 206 27.38 -9.11 -6.55
N GLN A 207 27.59 -8.33 -7.62
CA GLN A 207 27.98 -6.91 -7.52
C GLN A 207 26.81 -5.96 -7.21
N THR A 208 25.58 -6.46 -7.11
CA THR A 208 24.34 -5.73 -6.82
C THR A 208 23.79 -6.13 -5.45
N GLN A 209 22.92 -5.29 -4.90
CA GLN A 209 22.26 -5.55 -3.62
C GLN A 209 21.52 -6.89 -3.61
N ALA A 210 21.78 -7.74 -2.60
CA ALA A 210 21.08 -9.00 -2.40
C ALA A 210 19.65 -8.75 -1.93
N PHE A 211 18.70 -9.44 -2.54
CA PHE A 211 17.30 -9.44 -2.08
C PHE A 211 16.99 -10.81 -1.45
N ASP A 212 16.23 -10.81 -0.36
CA ASP A 212 15.79 -12.05 0.28
C ASP A 212 14.74 -12.78 -0.58
N PHE A 213 13.88 -12.00 -1.27
CA PHE A 213 12.83 -12.50 -2.17
C PHE A 213 12.35 -11.42 -3.13
N TYR A 214 11.66 -11.84 -4.19
CA TYR A 214 10.87 -10.99 -5.08
C TYR A 214 9.38 -11.29 -4.87
N SER A 215 8.51 -10.29 -5.05
CA SER A 215 7.08 -10.48 -4.91
C SER A 215 6.28 -9.63 -5.89
N ARG A 216 5.08 -10.14 -6.24
CA ARG A 216 4.01 -9.38 -6.91
C ARG A 216 2.72 -9.60 -6.15
N TYR A 217 1.88 -8.59 -6.08
CA TYR A 217 0.63 -8.63 -5.32
C TYR A 217 -0.57 -8.26 -6.20
N PHE A 218 -1.63 -9.07 -6.08
CA PHE A 218 -2.87 -8.96 -6.86
C PHE A 218 -4.05 -8.95 -5.91
N ALA A 219 -4.95 -7.97 -6.04
CA ALA A 219 -6.11 -7.82 -5.18
C ALA A 219 -7.37 -7.37 -5.96
N PRO A 220 -7.81 -8.12 -6.99
CA PRO A 220 -8.97 -7.75 -7.77
C PRO A 220 -10.26 -7.68 -6.93
N TRP A 221 -10.33 -8.39 -5.80
CA TRP A 221 -11.45 -8.37 -4.84
C TRP A 221 -11.68 -7.00 -4.17
N VAL A 222 -10.68 -6.14 -4.20
CA VAL A 222 -10.77 -4.77 -3.68
C VAL A 222 -10.55 -3.72 -4.78
N GLY A 223 -10.67 -4.13 -6.05
CA GLY A 223 -10.59 -3.22 -7.21
C GLY A 223 -9.17 -2.89 -7.67
N VAL A 224 -8.15 -3.58 -7.15
CA VAL A 224 -6.73 -3.41 -7.53
C VAL A 224 -6.27 -4.65 -8.28
N ALA A 225 -6.15 -4.59 -9.61
CA ALA A 225 -5.74 -5.73 -10.40
C ALA A 225 -4.33 -6.20 -10.02
N GLU A 226 -3.39 -5.29 -9.97
CA GLU A 226 -2.03 -5.52 -9.46
C GLU A 226 -1.54 -4.26 -8.73
N ASP A 227 -0.95 -4.44 -7.55
CA ASP A 227 -0.31 -3.39 -6.77
C ASP A 227 1.20 -3.40 -7.05
N PRO A 228 1.77 -2.32 -7.62
CA PRO A 228 3.17 -2.34 -8.11
C PRO A 228 4.19 -2.64 -7.01
N VAL A 229 3.96 -2.17 -5.78
CA VAL A 229 4.84 -2.45 -4.62
C VAL A 229 3.99 -2.53 -3.35
N THR A 230 4.02 -3.66 -2.66
CA THR A 230 3.25 -3.84 -1.42
C THR A 230 4.13 -4.00 -0.18
N ALA A 231 3.77 -3.31 0.89
CA ALA A 231 4.37 -3.51 2.21
C ALA A 231 3.79 -4.71 2.98
N THR A 232 2.68 -5.30 2.51
CA THR A 232 1.96 -6.36 3.23
C THR A 232 2.66 -7.72 3.12
N GLY A 233 3.37 -7.99 2.02
CA GLY A 233 4.14 -9.22 1.85
C GLY A 233 5.12 -9.47 3.00
N PRO A 234 6.03 -8.54 3.31
CA PRO A 234 6.97 -8.66 4.42
C PRO A 234 6.33 -8.81 5.80
N SER A 235 5.20 -8.18 6.07
CA SER A 235 4.50 -8.29 7.37
C SER A 235 3.91 -9.69 7.61
N ILE A 236 3.70 -10.48 6.56
CA ILE A 236 3.19 -11.85 6.63
C ILE A 236 4.32 -12.88 6.76
N TRP A 237 5.53 -12.61 6.25
CA TRP A 237 6.67 -13.52 6.30
C TRP A 237 7.34 -13.66 7.69
N GLY A 238 6.79 -13.04 8.73
CA GLY A 238 7.19 -13.29 10.14
C GLY A 238 8.55 -12.75 10.55
N ARG A 239 9.17 -11.85 9.79
CA ARG A 239 10.37 -11.14 10.22
C ARG A 239 9.98 -9.81 10.88
N LYS A 240 10.21 -9.69 12.20
CA LYS A 240 10.22 -8.39 12.90
C LYS A 240 11.30 -7.51 12.26
N LYS A 241 10.96 -6.76 11.23
CA LYS A 241 11.78 -5.66 10.76
C LYS A 241 10.90 -4.44 10.58
N CYS A 242 11.26 -3.38 11.30
CA CYS A 242 10.91 -2.04 10.89
C CYS A 242 11.36 -1.89 9.44
N MET A 243 10.43 -1.58 8.53
CA MET A 243 10.80 -1.29 7.15
C MET A 243 11.31 0.14 7.11
N LEU A 244 12.59 0.29 6.77
CA LEU A 244 13.16 1.58 6.44
C LEU A 244 12.87 1.84 4.96
N PHE A 245 12.09 2.88 4.69
CA PHE A 245 11.87 3.37 3.35
C PHE A 245 12.68 4.65 3.19
N SER A 246 13.67 4.65 2.31
CA SER A 246 14.39 5.86 1.98
C SER A 246 13.46 6.79 1.19
N VAL A 247 13.13 7.92 1.81
CA VAL A 247 12.48 9.05 1.14
C VAL A 247 13.51 10.17 1.17
N PRO A 248 14.02 10.64 0.02
CA PRO A 248 15.01 11.71 0.00
C PRO A 248 14.46 13.00 0.63
N ALA A 249 15.33 13.70 1.32
CA ALA A 249 15.00 14.98 1.97
C ALA A 249 14.93 16.16 0.99
N GLU A 250 15.31 16.00 -0.28
CA GLU A 250 15.38 17.09 -1.25
C GLU A 250 14.27 16.96 -2.30
N GLU A 251 13.53 18.05 -2.41
CA GLU A 251 12.32 18.21 -3.23
C GLU A 251 12.65 18.70 -4.64
N GLU A 252 12.14 18.00 -5.67
CA GLU A 252 11.65 18.68 -6.86
C GLU A 252 10.12 18.54 -6.87
N SER A 253 9.41 19.60 -6.55
CA SER A 253 7.95 19.65 -6.60
C SER A 253 7.48 20.07 -7.98
N TRP A 254 6.59 19.27 -8.58
CA TRP A 254 5.88 19.64 -9.82
C TRP A 254 4.44 19.98 -9.48
N GLU A 255 3.98 21.17 -9.91
CA GLU A 255 2.60 21.58 -9.77
C GLU A 255 1.80 21.16 -11.00
N PHE A 256 0.72 20.40 -10.77
CA PHE A 256 -0.27 20.09 -11.80
C PHE A 256 -1.57 20.83 -11.51
N HIS A 257 -2.07 21.57 -12.50
CA HIS A 257 -3.36 22.21 -12.44
C HIS A 257 -4.41 21.34 -13.13
N PHE A 258 -5.41 20.89 -12.38
CA PHE A 258 -6.57 20.22 -12.96
C PHE A 258 -7.67 21.21 -13.28
N VAL A 259 -8.28 21.05 -14.46
CA VAL A 259 -9.43 21.84 -14.89
C VAL A 259 -10.69 21.33 -14.19
N GLN A 260 -11.42 22.27 -13.64
CA GLN A 260 -12.59 22.12 -12.79
C GLN A 260 -13.76 21.41 -13.49
N THR A 261 -14.36 20.41 -12.85
CA THR A 261 -15.74 20.01 -13.04
C THR A 261 -16.56 20.39 -11.80
N GLU A 262 -17.81 20.83 -12.01
CA GLU A 262 -18.65 21.50 -11.02
C GLU A 262 -18.75 20.76 -9.67
N GLY A 263 -18.40 21.45 -8.59
CA GLY A 263 -18.73 21.09 -7.21
C GLY A 263 -17.57 20.76 -6.26
N LEU A 264 -16.38 20.42 -6.73
CA LEU A 264 -15.16 20.23 -5.93
C LEU A 264 -14.05 21.12 -6.49
N THR A 265 -13.65 22.10 -5.71
CA THR A 265 -12.42 22.85 -6.00
C THR A 265 -11.25 22.13 -5.33
N LEU A 266 -10.43 21.45 -6.12
CA LEU A 266 -9.11 20.97 -5.68
C LEU A 266 -8.18 22.18 -5.67
N GLU A 267 -7.75 22.65 -4.50
CA GLU A 267 -6.92 23.86 -4.43
C GLU A 267 -5.46 23.61 -4.79
N GLU A 268 -4.95 22.43 -4.53
CA GLU A 268 -3.61 22.01 -4.94
C GLU A 268 -3.55 20.48 -5.05
N VAL A 269 -3.19 19.96 -6.22
CA VAL A 269 -2.65 18.60 -6.34
C VAL A 269 -1.14 18.76 -6.46
N GLN A 270 -0.42 18.34 -5.44
CA GLN A 270 1.03 18.41 -5.43
C GLN A 270 1.62 17.01 -5.49
N LEU A 271 2.50 16.75 -6.46
CA LEU A 271 3.28 15.51 -6.50
C LEU A 271 4.50 15.67 -5.59
N LEU A 272 4.63 14.75 -4.63
CA LEU A 272 5.81 14.60 -3.79
C LEU A 272 6.50 13.28 -4.17
N PHE A 273 7.76 13.36 -4.46
CA PHE A 273 8.59 12.22 -4.83
C PHE A 273 9.53 11.84 -3.70
#